data_2a62d5846d0436a1e052acfd05a02d8d
#
_entry.id   2a62d5846d0436a1e052acfd05a02d8d
#
_cell.length_a   1.000
_cell.length_b   1.000
_cell.length_c   1.000
_cell.angle_alpha   90.00
_cell.angle_beta   90.00
_cell.angle_gamma   90.00
#
_symmetry.space_group_name_H-M   'P 1'
#
loop_
_entity.id
_entity.type
_entity.pdbx_description
1 polymer ?
#
loop_
_entity_poly.entity_id
_entity_poly.type
_entity_poly.pdbx_seq_one_letter_code
_entity_poly.pdbx_strand_id
1 'polypeptide(L)'
;IEHLNIDFYNLTSWLPSSNQDLIVKYCHKRWNWSYFTREADVNLVIQNISVLQDYIAVYIEPVLDKIFSDNNLTKSIITNKEFAEAVKSIKGKGYLISYNLGTKKNYIWSDELIEYLEKCDLLIWNTIGSVTGFAQYPYIEWTPEFFNKYHAKINSVRDYAYISENINDISLITEYPNFSWDWSGLSKNPHFAESEDILYIGKDKVLYSEWMKRSLTEFTSEFFASHNQWMRSEENASFVSSIVNEYDTVIKFFDFPWNWNKLAGNKTISTDERFCAL
;
A
#
# COMPACT_ATOMS: atom_id res chain seq x y z
N ILE A 1 32.27 29.97 27.22
CA ILE A 1 32.01 28.58 26.75
C ILE A 1 33.12 28.14 25.79
N GLU A 2 33.63 29.00 24.92
CA GLU A 2 34.64 28.65 23.89
C GLU A 2 35.98 28.18 24.45
N HIS A 3 36.31 28.56 25.68
CA HIS A 3 37.56 28.20 26.34
C HIS A 3 37.45 27.05 27.34
N LEU A 4 36.27 26.48 27.51
CA LEU A 4 36.04 25.36 28.38
C LEU A 4 36.16 24.04 27.61
N ASN A 5 36.86 23.06 28.17
CA ASN A 5 36.93 21.72 27.61
C ASN A 5 35.62 20.98 27.93
N ILE A 6 34.54 21.31 27.20
CA ILE A 6 33.19 20.79 27.40
C ILE A 6 32.98 19.59 26.46
N ASP A 7 32.56 18.49 27.00
CA ASP A 7 32.05 17.34 26.22
C ASP A 7 30.61 17.62 25.79
N PHE A 8 30.48 18.28 24.65
CA PHE A 8 29.17 18.64 24.03
C PHE A 8 28.33 17.41 23.72
N TYR A 9 28.94 16.26 23.39
CA TYR A 9 28.23 15.04 23.08
C TYR A 9 27.42 14.54 24.30
N ASN A 10 28.04 14.46 25.45
CA ASN A 10 27.38 14.07 26.69
C ASN A 10 26.47 15.18 27.23
N LEU A 11 26.86 16.44 27.07
CA LEU A 11 26.03 17.58 27.46
C LEU A 11 24.66 17.58 26.81
N THR A 12 24.52 17.05 25.60
CA THR A 12 23.23 17.00 24.86
C THR A 12 22.15 16.34 25.71
N SER A 13 22.46 15.26 26.42
CA SER A 13 21.46 14.52 27.22
C SER A 13 21.15 15.16 28.58
N TRP A 14 21.96 16.12 29.01
CA TRP A 14 21.77 16.82 30.27
C TRP A 14 21.17 18.23 30.10
N LEU A 15 21.11 18.72 28.88
CA LEU A 15 20.63 20.07 28.61
C LEU A 15 19.11 20.14 28.78
N PRO A 16 18.59 20.98 29.69
CA PRO A 16 17.14 21.18 29.79
C PRO A 16 16.54 21.68 28.48
N SER A 17 15.29 21.34 28.23
CA SER A 17 14.57 21.77 27.01
C SER A 17 14.58 23.30 26.85
N SER A 18 14.54 24.05 27.96
CA SER A 18 14.61 25.51 27.97
C SER A 18 15.91 26.13 27.44
N ASN A 19 16.97 25.31 27.32
CA ASN A 19 18.31 25.76 26.93
C ASN A 19 18.78 25.11 25.62
N GLN A 20 17.89 24.47 24.88
CA GLN A 20 18.22 23.83 23.59
C GLN A 20 18.65 24.84 22.51
N ASP A 21 18.34 26.12 22.65
CA ASP A 21 18.86 27.22 21.84
C ASP A 21 20.40 27.30 21.83
N LEU A 22 21.06 26.81 22.88
CA LEU A 22 22.52 26.69 22.91
C LEU A 22 23.03 25.70 21.88
N ILE A 23 22.29 24.63 21.59
CA ILE A 23 22.67 23.65 20.56
C ILE A 23 22.64 24.33 19.18
N VAL A 24 21.61 25.13 18.91
CA VAL A 24 21.52 25.94 17.67
C VAL A 24 22.67 26.92 17.56
N LYS A 25 22.92 27.67 18.63
CA LYS A 25 23.98 28.69 18.69
C LYS A 25 25.39 28.11 18.48
N TYR A 26 25.64 26.91 18.97
CA TYR A 26 26.92 26.24 18.89
C TYR A 26 26.86 24.97 18.04
N CYS A 27 26.05 24.95 16.97
CA CYS A 27 25.79 23.80 16.12
C CYS A 27 27.07 23.17 15.53
N HIS A 28 28.13 23.98 15.31
CA HIS A 28 29.45 23.52 14.85
C HIS A 28 30.22 22.63 15.86
N LYS A 29 29.74 22.53 17.11
CA LYS A 29 30.34 21.65 18.11
C LYS A 29 29.83 20.21 17.95
N ARG A 30 30.51 19.23 18.56
CA ARG A 30 30.20 17.82 18.46
C ARG A 30 29.06 17.43 19.40
N TRP A 31 27.82 17.76 19.02
CA TRP A 31 26.61 17.35 19.74
C TRP A 31 26.19 15.92 19.42
N ASN A 32 25.40 15.31 20.30
CA ASN A 32 24.72 14.06 20.02
C ASN A 32 23.43 14.35 19.22
N TRP A 33 23.57 14.49 17.91
CA TRP A 33 22.45 14.86 17.01
C TRP A 33 21.32 13.82 17.00
N SER A 34 21.64 12.53 17.16
CA SER A 34 20.64 11.46 17.27
C SER A 34 19.76 11.62 18.52
N TYR A 35 20.35 12.01 19.64
CA TYR A 35 19.60 12.30 20.86
C TYR A 35 18.80 13.61 20.71
N PHE A 36 19.44 14.67 20.22
CA PHE A 36 18.80 15.96 20.02
C PHE A 36 17.54 15.86 19.17
N THR A 37 17.56 15.22 18.01
CA THR A 37 16.41 15.13 17.12
C THR A 37 15.24 14.34 17.71
N ARG A 38 15.50 13.40 18.61
CA ARG A 38 14.46 12.66 19.33
C ARG A 38 13.81 13.48 20.45
N GLU A 39 14.61 14.29 21.16
CA GLU A 39 14.16 14.98 22.38
C GLU A 39 13.86 16.48 22.13
N ALA A 40 14.32 17.05 21.02
CA ALA A 40 14.18 18.46 20.73
C ALA A 40 12.72 18.94 20.67
N ASP A 41 12.54 20.18 21.09
CA ASP A 41 11.33 20.93 20.73
C ASP A 41 11.28 21.09 19.20
N VAL A 42 10.22 20.56 18.62
CA VAL A 42 10.03 20.56 17.16
C VAL A 42 9.96 21.97 16.61
N ASN A 43 9.33 22.91 17.32
CA ASN A 43 9.25 24.30 16.89
C ASN A 43 10.64 24.95 16.82
N LEU A 44 11.53 24.64 17.77
CA LEU A 44 12.90 25.10 17.73
C LEU A 44 13.63 24.60 16.47
N VAL A 45 13.42 23.33 16.11
CA VAL A 45 14.01 22.77 14.89
C VAL A 45 13.43 23.41 13.63
N ILE A 46 12.11 23.55 13.55
CA ILE A 46 11.44 24.19 12.40
C ILE A 46 11.95 25.62 12.20
N GLN A 47 12.06 26.41 13.29
CA GLN A 47 12.50 27.81 13.21
C GLN A 47 13.98 27.97 12.86
N ASN A 48 14.80 26.95 13.05
CA ASN A 48 16.24 27.01 12.83
C ASN A 48 16.73 25.98 11.81
N ILE A 49 15.84 25.47 10.97
CA ILE A 49 16.15 24.35 10.06
C ILE A 49 17.28 24.69 9.09
N SER A 50 17.35 25.91 8.59
CA SER A 50 18.39 26.38 7.68
C SER A 50 19.80 26.30 8.28
N VAL A 51 19.90 26.49 9.60
CA VAL A 51 21.18 26.38 10.33
C VAL A 51 21.49 24.94 10.71
N LEU A 52 20.46 24.16 11.04
CA LEU A 52 20.61 22.80 11.57
C LEU A 52 20.67 21.71 10.49
N GLN A 53 20.19 21.96 9.26
CA GLN A 53 20.00 20.97 8.22
C GLN A 53 21.23 20.05 7.98
N ASP A 54 22.43 20.62 7.92
CA ASP A 54 23.64 19.87 7.64
C ASP A 54 24.02 18.92 8.79
N TYR A 55 23.63 19.25 10.01
CA TYR A 55 23.96 18.48 11.22
C TYR A 55 22.93 17.40 11.52
N ILE A 56 21.65 17.69 11.28
CA ILE A 56 20.56 16.76 11.59
C ILE A 56 20.11 15.92 10.38
N ALA A 57 20.65 16.17 9.19
CA ALA A 57 20.25 15.49 7.96
C ALA A 57 20.16 13.97 8.09
N VAL A 58 21.10 13.35 8.81
CA VAL A 58 21.11 11.90 9.05
C VAL A 58 20.06 11.46 10.08
N TYR A 59 19.59 12.35 10.92
CA TYR A 59 18.74 12.09 12.07
C TYR A 59 17.41 12.84 12.03
N ILE A 60 17.02 13.40 10.88
CA ILE A 60 15.82 14.24 10.74
C ILE A 60 14.51 13.48 10.95
N GLU A 61 14.53 12.17 10.72
CA GLU A 61 13.35 11.33 10.73
C GLU A 61 12.48 11.46 12.01
N PRO A 62 13.03 11.39 13.25
CA PRO A 62 12.23 11.58 14.46
C PRO A 62 11.56 12.96 14.53
N VAL A 63 12.17 13.98 13.96
CA VAL A 63 11.58 15.34 13.89
C VAL A 63 10.38 15.34 12.95
N LEU A 64 10.54 14.80 11.75
CA LEU A 64 9.47 14.70 10.77
C LEU A 64 8.31 13.84 11.27
N ASP A 65 8.61 12.77 11.99
CA ASP A 65 7.63 11.94 12.65
C ASP A 65 6.75 12.74 13.63
N LYS A 66 7.38 13.55 14.49
CA LYS A 66 6.65 14.41 15.43
C LYS A 66 5.79 15.45 14.69
N ILE A 67 6.35 16.08 13.66
CA ILE A 67 5.66 17.06 12.86
C ILE A 67 4.40 16.45 12.22
N PHE A 68 4.57 15.34 11.51
CA PHE A 68 3.48 14.73 10.77
C PHE A 68 2.47 13.97 11.66
N SER A 69 2.81 13.72 12.91
CA SER A 69 1.87 13.17 13.89
C SER A 69 0.99 14.26 14.55
N ASP A 70 1.29 15.54 14.30
CA ASP A 70 0.53 16.68 14.82
C ASP A 70 -0.02 17.52 13.65
N ASN A 71 -1.34 17.57 13.52
CA ASN A 71 -2.00 18.30 12.43
C ASN A 71 -1.69 19.81 12.42
N ASN A 72 -1.45 20.42 13.57
CA ASN A 72 -1.14 21.85 13.64
C ASN A 72 0.29 22.10 13.17
N LEU A 73 1.23 21.27 13.60
CA LEU A 73 2.61 21.32 13.12
C LEU A 73 2.69 21.03 11.62
N THR A 74 1.99 20.00 11.13
CA THR A 74 1.89 19.68 9.70
C THR A 74 1.41 20.89 8.90
N LYS A 75 0.31 21.54 9.31
CA LYS A 75 -0.19 22.74 8.65
C LYS A 75 0.81 23.88 8.66
N SER A 76 1.56 24.05 9.75
CA SER A 76 2.54 25.13 9.87
C SER A 76 3.72 24.96 8.91
N ILE A 77 4.17 23.72 8.66
CA ILE A 77 5.30 23.46 7.76
C ILE A 77 4.91 23.46 6.28
N ILE A 78 3.68 23.06 5.93
CA ILE A 78 3.20 23.06 4.54
C ILE A 78 3.32 24.47 3.91
N THR A 79 3.16 25.51 4.72
CA THR A 79 3.30 26.91 4.30
C THR A 79 4.72 27.46 4.49
N ASN A 80 5.62 26.74 5.17
CA ASN A 80 6.98 27.18 5.47
C ASN A 80 7.94 26.82 4.33
N LYS A 81 8.23 27.79 3.46
CA LYS A 81 9.12 27.60 2.30
C LYS A 81 10.56 27.26 2.71
N GLU A 82 11.06 27.86 3.77
CA GLU A 82 12.43 27.61 4.26
C GLU A 82 12.59 26.17 4.74
N PHE A 83 11.59 25.67 5.47
CA PHE A 83 11.57 24.27 5.90
C PHE A 83 11.51 23.31 4.69
N ALA A 84 10.67 23.60 3.70
CA ALA A 84 10.55 22.79 2.49
C ALA A 84 11.88 22.69 1.72
N GLU A 85 12.56 23.84 1.51
CA GLU A 85 13.85 23.87 0.80
C GLU A 85 14.97 23.16 1.61
N ALA A 86 14.99 23.33 2.94
CA ALA A 86 15.95 22.66 3.79
C ALA A 86 15.76 21.14 3.77
N VAL A 87 14.52 20.65 3.90
CA VAL A 87 14.21 19.21 3.86
C VAL A 87 14.54 18.63 2.47
N LYS A 88 14.23 19.34 1.41
CA LYS A 88 14.57 18.94 0.04
C LYS A 88 16.08 18.82 -0.20
N SER A 89 16.88 19.69 0.44
CA SER A 89 18.35 19.64 0.35
C SER A 89 18.96 18.40 1.01
N ILE A 90 18.22 17.72 1.90
CA ILE A 90 18.64 16.50 2.60
C ILE A 90 18.55 15.32 1.64
N LYS A 91 19.54 15.18 0.75
CA LYS A 91 19.58 14.16 -0.30
C LYS A 91 19.48 12.71 0.23
N GLY A 92 18.69 11.88 -0.47
CA GLY A 92 18.70 10.42 -0.33
C GLY A 92 17.84 9.84 0.77
N LYS A 93 16.94 10.61 1.41
CA LYS A 93 16.13 10.15 2.54
C LYS A 93 14.61 10.15 2.33
N GLY A 94 14.14 10.62 1.19
CA GLY A 94 12.71 10.63 0.88
C GLY A 94 12.05 9.26 1.08
N TYR A 95 12.72 8.17 0.73
CA TYR A 95 12.20 6.82 0.89
C TYR A 95 12.09 6.36 2.36
N LEU A 96 13.03 6.76 3.24
CA LEU A 96 12.97 6.40 4.67
C LEU A 96 11.84 7.14 5.38
N ILE A 97 11.65 8.43 5.05
CA ILE A 97 10.57 9.26 5.58
C ILE A 97 9.22 8.72 5.12
N SER A 98 9.09 8.46 3.82
CA SER A 98 7.91 7.89 3.21
C SER A 98 7.53 6.56 3.87
N TYR A 99 8.48 5.64 4.06
CA TYR A 99 8.23 4.35 4.73
C TYR A 99 7.72 4.50 6.16
N ASN A 100 8.35 5.35 6.97
CA ASN A 100 7.96 5.52 8.37
C ASN A 100 6.60 6.22 8.53
N LEU A 101 6.30 7.18 7.66
CA LEU A 101 4.98 7.82 7.61
C LEU A 101 3.89 6.81 7.23
N GLY A 102 4.15 5.94 6.26
CA GLY A 102 3.18 4.97 5.75
C GLY A 102 2.78 3.87 6.74
N THR A 103 3.60 3.62 7.76
CA THR A 103 3.32 2.59 8.76
C THR A 103 2.50 3.09 9.95
N LYS A 104 2.25 4.40 10.07
CA LYS A 104 1.56 4.99 11.23
C LYS A 104 0.08 5.22 10.96
N LYS A 105 -0.77 4.62 11.78
CA LYS A 105 -2.23 4.62 11.69
C LYS A 105 -2.90 6.00 11.84
N ASN A 106 -2.20 6.98 12.38
CA ASN A 106 -2.81 8.26 12.80
C ASN A 106 -2.58 9.42 11.84
N TYR A 107 -2.00 9.16 10.65
CA TYR A 107 -1.82 10.21 9.66
C TYR A 107 -3.11 10.49 8.90
N ILE A 108 -3.47 11.78 8.84
CA ILE A 108 -4.50 12.25 7.93
C ILE A 108 -3.80 12.65 6.63
N TRP A 109 -3.94 11.81 5.62
CA TRP A 109 -3.41 12.05 4.29
C TRP A 109 -4.27 13.09 3.55
N SER A 110 -4.10 14.38 3.91
CA SER A 110 -4.75 15.43 3.16
C SER A 110 -4.02 15.70 1.84
N ASP A 111 -4.75 16.24 0.86
CA ASP A 111 -4.17 16.63 -0.43
C ASP A 111 -3.00 17.60 -0.27
N GLU A 112 -3.12 18.57 0.64
CA GLU A 112 -2.07 19.55 0.90
C GLU A 112 -0.80 18.87 1.44
N LEU A 113 -0.94 17.84 2.28
CA LEU A 113 0.20 17.09 2.79
C LEU A 113 0.87 16.28 1.67
N ILE A 114 0.07 15.60 0.84
CA ILE A 114 0.59 14.82 -0.29
C ILE A 114 1.35 15.73 -1.26
N GLU A 115 0.78 16.86 -1.65
CA GLU A 115 1.40 17.84 -2.54
C GLU A 115 2.68 18.43 -1.93
N TYR A 116 2.68 18.68 -0.61
CA TYR A 116 3.87 19.14 0.09
C TYR A 116 5.00 18.11 0.05
N LEU A 117 4.69 16.84 0.36
CA LEU A 117 5.67 15.75 0.35
C LEU A 117 6.23 15.50 -1.06
N GLU A 118 5.39 15.57 -2.11
CA GLU A 118 5.84 15.50 -3.50
C GLU A 118 6.80 16.65 -3.83
N LYS A 119 6.43 17.87 -3.47
CA LYS A 119 7.25 19.08 -3.73
C LYS A 119 8.61 19.02 -3.03
N CYS A 120 8.68 18.33 -1.89
CA CYS A 120 9.92 18.15 -1.13
C CYS A 120 10.72 16.91 -1.57
N ASP A 121 10.28 16.16 -2.59
CA ASP A 121 10.85 14.87 -3.00
C ASP A 121 10.87 13.83 -1.85
N LEU A 122 9.87 13.91 -0.96
CA LEU A 122 9.72 13.03 0.21
C LEU A 122 8.71 11.89 -0.02
N LEU A 123 7.94 11.95 -1.10
CA LEU A 123 6.94 10.96 -1.45
C LEU A 123 7.37 10.12 -2.64
N ILE A 124 7.47 8.83 -2.44
CA ILE A 124 7.69 7.84 -3.50
C ILE A 124 6.38 7.11 -3.74
N TRP A 125 5.76 7.35 -4.89
CA TRP A 125 4.47 6.75 -5.25
C TRP A 125 4.55 5.25 -5.45
N ASN A 126 5.58 4.81 -6.17
CA ASN A 126 5.68 3.43 -6.62
C ASN A 126 6.75 2.65 -5.87
N THR A 127 6.49 1.37 -5.66
CA THR A 127 7.43 0.44 -5.05
C THR A 127 8.64 0.23 -5.96
N ILE A 128 9.84 0.47 -5.44
CA ILE A 128 11.12 0.33 -6.16
C ILE A 128 12.03 -0.61 -5.39
N GLY A 129 12.28 -1.79 -5.95
CA GLY A 129 13.10 -2.81 -5.28
C GLY A 129 12.48 -3.28 -3.96
N SER A 130 13.14 -3.02 -2.84
CA SER A 130 12.65 -3.32 -1.48
C SER A 130 11.95 -2.15 -0.79
N VAL A 131 11.87 -0.98 -1.46
CA VAL A 131 11.25 0.22 -0.91
C VAL A 131 9.78 0.23 -1.28
N THR A 132 8.91 0.13 -0.28
CA THR A 132 7.45 0.19 -0.45
C THR A 132 7.03 1.61 -0.83
N GLY A 133 6.32 1.74 -1.94
CA GLY A 133 5.77 3.01 -2.40
C GLY A 133 4.51 3.42 -1.62
N PHE A 134 4.18 4.71 -1.72
CA PHE A 134 3.01 5.30 -1.08
C PHE A 134 1.70 4.55 -1.44
N ALA A 135 1.60 4.07 -2.67
CA ALA A 135 0.45 3.31 -3.15
C ALA A 135 0.12 2.06 -2.30
N GLN A 136 1.10 1.51 -1.59
CA GLN A 136 0.94 0.31 -0.74
C GLN A 136 0.87 0.62 0.76
N TYR A 137 0.67 1.87 1.16
CA TYR A 137 0.54 2.18 2.57
C TYR A 137 -0.79 1.68 3.11
N PRO A 138 -0.79 0.87 4.19
CA PRO A 138 -1.97 0.12 4.64
C PRO A 138 -3.10 1.01 5.19
N TYR A 139 -2.86 2.30 5.38
CA TYR A 139 -3.84 3.26 5.90
C TYR A 139 -4.32 4.26 4.84
N ILE A 140 -3.97 4.02 3.57
CA ILE A 140 -4.52 4.79 2.46
C ILE A 140 -5.72 4.04 1.92
N GLU A 141 -6.86 4.69 2.01
CA GLU A 141 -8.09 4.20 1.41
C GLU A 141 -8.15 4.68 -0.04
N TRP A 142 -8.17 3.73 -0.97
CA TRP A 142 -8.34 3.99 -2.40
C TRP A 142 -9.82 4.23 -2.71
N THR A 143 -10.38 5.34 -2.17
CA THR A 143 -11.73 5.79 -2.51
C THR A 143 -11.80 6.25 -3.97
N PRO A 144 -13.00 6.33 -4.59
CA PRO A 144 -13.14 6.85 -5.95
C PRO A 144 -12.49 8.23 -6.14
N GLU A 145 -12.66 9.15 -5.20
CA GLU A 145 -12.08 10.49 -5.26
C GLU A 145 -10.56 10.45 -5.22
N PHE A 146 -9.99 9.64 -4.32
CA PHE A 146 -8.54 9.50 -4.19
C PHE A 146 -7.95 8.81 -5.43
N PHE A 147 -8.60 7.74 -5.91
CA PHE A 147 -8.20 7.03 -7.10
C PHE A 147 -8.22 7.94 -8.33
N ASN A 148 -9.32 8.67 -8.55
CA ASN A 148 -9.44 9.62 -9.66
C ASN A 148 -8.29 10.62 -9.71
N LYS A 149 -7.88 11.14 -8.55
CA LYS A 149 -6.81 12.14 -8.43
C LYS A 149 -5.41 11.57 -8.68
N TYR A 150 -5.14 10.35 -8.21
CA TYR A 150 -3.77 9.85 -8.09
C TYR A 150 -3.44 8.59 -8.90
N HIS A 151 -4.40 7.90 -9.52
CA HIS A 151 -4.14 6.67 -10.27
C HIS A 151 -3.08 6.81 -11.37
N ALA A 152 -2.99 7.98 -12.02
CA ALA A 152 -1.99 8.25 -13.06
C ALA A 152 -0.53 8.29 -12.52
N LYS A 153 -0.34 8.37 -11.21
CA LYS A 153 0.99 8.30 -10.56
C LYS A 153 1.50 6.86 -10.43
N ILE A 154 0.62 5.87 -10.58
CA ILE A 154 0.93 4.46 -10.37
C ILE A 154 1.44 3.84 -11.67
N ASN A 155 2.61 3.18 -11.59
CA ASN A 155 3.24 2.54 -12.74
C ASN A 155 4.00 1.24 -12.40
N SER A 156 3.86 0.74 -11.17
CA SER A 156 4.52 -0.48 -10.71
C SER A 156 3.53 -1.66 -10.69
N VAL A 157 3.94 -2.81 -11.20
CA VAL A 157 3.13 -4.05 -11.17
C VAL A 157 2.72 -4.44 -9.76
N ARG A 158 3.62 -4.26 -8.78
CA ARG A 158 3.31 -4.54 -7.37
C ARG A 158 2.23 -3.63 -6.81
N ASP A 159 2.25 -2.35 -7.22
CA ASP A 159 1.29 -1.37 -6.74
C ASP A 159 -0.07 -1.59 -7.40
N TYR A 160 -0.12 -1.98 -8.68
CA TYR A 160 -1.36 -2.41 -9.32
C TYR A 160 -1.99 -3.60 -8.61
N ALA A 161 -1.18 -4.62 -8.26
CA ALA A 161 -1.67 -5.79 -7.53
C ALA A 161 -2.22 -5.40 -6.14
N TYR A 162 -1.47 -4.59 -5.38
CA TYR A 162 -1.91 -4.13 -4.07
C TYR A 162 -3.19 -3.30 -4.13
N ILE A 163 -3.28 -2.34 -5.05
CA ILE A 163 -4.48 -1.52 -5.22
C ILE A 163 -5.68 -2.40 -5.59
N SER A 164 -5.50 -3.32 -6.54
CA SER A 164 -6.56 -4.26 -6.96
C SER A 164 -7.08 -5.12 -5.81
N GLU A 165 -6.21 -5.52 -4.87
CA GLU A 165 -6.58 -6.30 -3.70
C GLU A 165 -7.27 -5.47 -2.60
N ASN A 166 -7.13 -4.13 -2.62
CA ASN A 166 -7.53 -3.26 -1.51
C ASN A 166 -8.54 -2.15 -1.87
N ILE A 167 -8.92 -1.96 -3.13
CA ILE A 167 -10.00 -1.02 -3.48
C ILE A 167 -11.32 -1.48 -2.87
N ASN A 168 -12.17 -0.53 -2.50
CA ASN A 168 -13.45 -0.80 -1.87
C ASN A 168 -14.68 -0.50 -2.75
N ASP A 169 -14.46 0.03 -3.96
CA ASP A 169 -15.53 0.35 -4.90
C ASP A 169 -15.29 -0.32 -6.26
N ILE A 170 -16.17 -1.23 -6.61
CA ILE A 170 -16.09 -2.01 -7.85
C ILE A 170 -16.33 -1.15 -9.11
N SER A 171 -17.00 0.00 -8.98
CA SER A 171 -17.25 0.90 -10.12
C SER A 171 -15.97 1.43 -10.75
N LEU A 172 -14.89 1.55 -9.96
CA LEU A 172 -13.57 1.98 -10.44
C LEU A 172 -13.03 1.09 -11.57
N ILE A 173 -13.35 -0.21 -11.55
CA ILE A 173 -12.90 -1.14 -12.59
C ILE A 173 -13.52 -0.78 -13.95
N THR A 174 -14.78 -0.37 -13.95
CA THR A 174 -15.49 0.02 -15.16
C THR A 174 -15.21 1.45 -15.60
N GLU A 175 -14.98 2.36 -14.65
CA GLU A 175 -14.64 3.76 -14.93
C GLU A 175 -13.21 3.90 -15.46
N TYR A 176 -12.28 3.04 -15.02
CA TYR A 176 -10.87 3.06 -15.41
C TYR A 176 -10.44 1.76 -16.12
N PRO A 177 -11.03 1.40 -17.27
CA PRO A 177 -10.76 0.14 -17.96
C PRO A 177 -9.31 0.03 -18.46
N ASN A 178 -8.61 1.15 -18.63
CA ASN A 178 -7.21 1.22 -19.06
C ASN A 178 -6.20 1.17 -17.90
N PHE A 179 -6.66 1.19 -16.66
CA PHE A 179 -5.77 0.96 -15.53
C PHE A 179 -5.33 -0.51 -15.53
N SER A 180 -4.09 -0.75 -15.16
CA SER A 180 -3.51 -2.11 -15.19
C SER A 180 -3.98 -2.96 -14.01
N TRP A 181 -5.30 -3.23 -13.96
CA TRP A 181 -5.92 -4.05 -12.92
C TRP A 181 -5.27 -5.44 -12.85
N ASP A 182 -4.85 -5.83 -11.64
CA ASP A 182 -4.45 -7.21 -11.38
C ASP A 182 -5.65 -8.08 -11.02
N TRP A 183 -6.09 -8.91 -11.96
CA TRP A 183 -7.27 -9.75 -11.78
C TRP A 183 -7.09 -10.82 -10.70
N SER A 184 -5.85 -11.24 -10.43
CA SER A 184 -5.56 -12.10 -9.27
C SER A 184 -5.82 -11.36 -7.97
N GLY A 185 -5.36 -10.10 -7.85
CA GLY A 185 -5.63 -9.23 -6.71
C GLY A 185 -7.12 -8.96 -6.54
N LEU A 186 -7.82 -8.57 -7.62
CA LEU A 186 -9.27 -8.35 -7.59
C LEU A 186 -10.05 -9.60 -7.13
N SER A 187 -9.64 -10.79 -7.59
CA SER A 187 -10.27 -12.05 -7.19
C SER A 187 -10.06 -12.38 -5.70
N LYS A 188 -9.01 -11.84 -5.09
CA LYS A 188 -8.69 -11.97 -3.67
C LYS A 188 -9.28 -10.85 -2.81
N ASN A 189 -9.80 -9.80 -3.43
CA ASN A 189 -10.26 -8.61 -2.71
C ASN A 189 -11.47 -8.95 -1.81
N PRO A 190 -11.35 -8.75 -0.48
CA PRO A 190 -12.42 -9.12 0.44
C PRO A 190 -13.69 -8.27 0.27
N HIS A 191 -13.58 -7.04 -0.28
CA HIS A 191 -14.73 -6.17 -0.54
C HIS A 191 -15.64 -6.71 -1.66
N PHE A 192 -15.13 -7.60 -2.51
CA PHE A 192 -15.88 -8.18 -3.63
C PHE A 192 -16.26 -9.65 -3.41
N ALA A 193 -15.98 -10.18 -2.22
CA ALA A 193 -16.22 -11.60 -1.92
C ALA A 193 -17.72 -11.98 -1.94
N GLU A 194 -18.60 -11.07 -1.53
CA GLU A 194 -20.04 -11.29 -1.44
C GLU A 194 -20.81 -10.84 -2.70
N SER A 195 -20.11 -10.24 -3.68
CA SER A 195 -20.71 -9.73 -4.90
C SER A 195 -20.30 -10.55 -6.12
N GLU A 196 -21.27 -11.00 -6.90
CA GLU A 196 -21.03 -11.61 -8.21
C GLU A 196 -20.67 -10.57 -9.28
N ASP A 197 -20.78 -9.27 -9.00
CA ASP A 197 -20.52 -8.21 -9.99
C ASP A 197 -19.10 -8.31 -10.56
N ILE A 198 -18.11 -8.70 -9.74
CA ILE A 198 -16.74 -8.92 -10.19
C ILE A 198 -16.65 -10.00 -11.29
N LEU A 199 -17.51 -11.01 -11.25
CA LEU A 199 -17.54 -12.10 -12.22
C LEU A 199 -18.08 -11.60 -13.55
N TYR A 200 -19.11 -10.72 -13.53
CA TYR A 200 -19.68 -10.12 -14.73
C TYR A 200 -18.75 -9.08 -15.38
N ILE A 201 -18.03 -8.31 -14.56
CA ILE A 201 -17.07 -7.31 -15.04
C ILE A 201 -15.80 -7.98 -15.59
N GLY A 202 -15.24 -8.93 -14.83
CA GLY A 202 -13.98 -9.59 -15.13
C GLY A 202 -14.07 -10.76 -16.10
N LYS A 203 -15.24 -11.41 -16.17
CA LYS A 203 -15.50 -12.57 -17.02
C LYS A 203 -14.39 -13.64 -16.86
N ASP A 204 -13.73 -13.98 -17.98
CA ASP A 204 -12.66 -14.99 -18.03
C ASP A 204 -11.35 -14.59 -17.33
N LYS A 205 -11.22 -13.35 -16.88
CA LYS A 205 -10.03 -12.86 -16.18
C LYS A 205 -10.05 -13.16 -14.68
N VAL A 206 -11.24 -13.40 -14.10
CA VAL A 206 -11.39 -13.69 -12.67
C VAL A 206 -10.83 -15.09 -12.34
N LEU A 207 -10.05 -15.17 -11.27
CA LEU A 207 -9.62 -16.47 -10.71
C LEU A 207 -10.69 -16.99 -9.75
N TYR A 208 -11.58 -17.84 -10.26
CA TYR A 208 -12.69 -18.39 -9.49
C TYR A 208 -12.24 -19.14 -8.23
N SER A 209 -11.08 -19.79 -8.28
CA SER A 209 -10.49 -20.47 -7.11
C SER A 209 -10.18 -19.49 -5.97
N GLU A 210 -9.72 -18.28 -6.28
CA GLU A 210 -9.41 -17.26 -5.27
C GLU A 210 -10.67 -16.53 -4.80
N TRP A 211 -11.59 -16.25 -5.71
CA TRP A 211 -12.87 -15.61 -5.36
C TRP A 211 -13.70 -16.52 -4.45
N MET A 212 -13.87 -17.80 -4.80
CA MET A 212 -14.70 -18.74 -4.02
C MET A 212 -14.12 -19.07 -2.64
N LYS A 213 -12.82 -18.90 -2.39
CA LYS A 213 -12.26 -19.05 -1.04
C LYS A 213 -12.81 -18.01 -0.04
N ARG A 214 -13.32 -16.91 -0.53
CA ARG A 214 -13.83 -15.78 0.27
C ARG A 214 -15.31 -15.58 0.15
N SER A 215 -15.87 -15.98 -0.98
CA SER A 215 -17.30 -15.90 -1.25
C SER A 215 -18.07 -16.90 -0.38
N LEU A 216 -19.25 -16.52 0.06
CA LEU A 216 -20.22 -17.42 0.70
C LEU A 216 -21.02 -18.23 -0.36
N THR A 217 -20.78 -17.98 -1.63
CA THR A 217 -21.48 -18.66 -2.74
C THR A 217 -21.02 -20.11 -2.83
N GLU A 218 -21.98 -21.03 -2.78
CA GLU A 218 -21.71 -22.45 -3.02
C GLU A 218 -21.60 -22.72 -4.51
N PHE A 219 -20.68 -23.61 -4.89
CA PHE A 219 -20.55 -24.06 -6.28
C PHE A 219 -21.67 -25.08 -6.59
N THR A 220 -22.77 -24.61 -7.19
CA THR A 220 -23.87 -25.43 -7.62
C THR A 220 -23.88 -25.59 -9.15
N SER A 221 -24.68 -26.56 -9.65
CA SER A 221 -24.88 -26.76 -11.09
C SER A 221 -25.53 -25.54 -11.74
N GLU A 222 -26.39 -24.82 -11.03
CA GLU A 222 -27.01 -23.55 -11.48
C GLU A 222 -25.98 -22.45 -11.60
N PHE A 223 -25.12 -22.28 -10.56
CA PHE A 223 -24.01 -21.32 -10.60
C PHE A 223 -23.08 -21.62 -11.79
N PHE A 224 -22.69 -22.90 -11.97
CA PHE A 224 -21.87 -23.29 -13.10
C PHE A 224 -22.58 -23.01 -14.43
N ALA A 225 -23.87 -23.34 -14.56
CA ALA A 225 -24.62 -23.11 -15.78
C ALA A 225 -24.65 -21.65 -16.22
N SER A 226 -24.71 -20.71 -15.26
CA SER A 226 -24.72 -19.26 -15.55
C SER A 226 -23.33 -18.69 -15.85
N HIS A 227 -22.24 -19.28 -15.34
CA HIS A 227 -20.90 -18.72 -15.39
C HIS A 227 -19.90 -19.51 -16.25
N ASN A 228 -20.21 -20.73 -16.71
CA ASN A 228 -19.25 -21.64 -17.38
C ASN A 228 -18.55 -20.99 -18.60
N GLN A 229 -19.19 -20.08 -19.30
CA GLN A 229 -18.60 -19.37 -20.43
C GLN A 229 -17.36 -18.51 -20.05
N TRP A 230 -17.26 -18.11 -18.79
CA TRP A 230 -16.17 -17.29 -18.26
C TRP A 230 -15.12 -18.10 -17.49
N MET A 231 -15.42 -19.38 -17.22
CA MET A 231 -14.53 -20.29 -16.48
C MET A 231 -13.62 -21.14 -17.39
N ARG A 232 -13.48 -20.80 -18.67
CA ARG A 232 -12.81 -21.63 -19.67
C ARG A 232 -11.29 -21.49 -19.71
N SER A 233 -10.68 -20.62 -18.91
CA SER A 233 -9.22 -20.60 -18.77
C SER A 233 -8.73 -21.93 -18.18
N GLU A 234 -7.50 -22.34 -18.51
CA GLU A 234 -6.94 -23.60 -18.02
C GLU A 234 -6.97 -23.70 -16.50
N GLU A 235 -6.66 -22.60 -15.80
CA GLU A 235 -6.66 -22.52 -14.35
C GLU A 235 -8.06 -22.68 -13.77
N ASN A 236 -9.04 -21.91 -14.28
CA ASN A 236 -10.42 -21.99 -13.84
C ASN A 236 -11.04 -23.36 -14.17
N ALA A 237 -10.82 -23.89 -15.36
CA ALA A 237 -11.32 -25.18 -15.76
C ALA A 237 -10.73 -26.32 -14.89
N SER A 238 -9.44 -26.22 -14.55
CA SER A 238 -8.80 -27.18 -13.63
C SER A 238 -9.40 -27.10 -12.23
N PHE A 239 -9.63 -25.90 -11.71
CA PHE A 239 -10.29 -25.70 -10.42
C PHE A 239 -11.72 -26.28 -10.42
N VAL A 240 -12.55 -25.89 -11.39
CA VAL A 240 -13.93 -26.35 -11.53
C VAL A 240 -14.01 -27.87 -11.62
N SER A 241 -13.13 -28.51 -12.39
CA SER A 241 -13.06 -29.98 -12.49
C SER A 241 -12.76 -30.66 -11.16
N SER A 242 -12.09 -29.97 -10.22
CA SER A 242 -11.77 -30.50 -8.90
C SER A 242 -12.91 -30.40 -7.89
N ILE A 243 -13.89 -29.51 -8.11
CA ILE A 243 -14.97 -29.20 -7.16
C ILE A 243 -16.37 -29.48 -7.65
N VAL A 244 -16.56 -29.76 -8.96
CA VAL A 244 -17.87 -30.12 -9.49
C VAL A 244 -18.39 -31.36 -8.75
N ASN A 245 -19.66 -31.32 -8.33
CA ASN A 245 -20.27 -32.31 -7.43
C ASN A 245 -21.37 -33.15 -8.09
N GLU A 246 -21.67 -32.93 -9.35
CA GLU A 246 -22.70 -33.67 -10.11
C GLU A 246 -22.16 -34.13 -11.46
N TYR A 247 -22.20 -35.43 -11.72
CA TYR A 247 -21.80 -36.00 -12.98
C TYR A 247 -22.65 -35.49 -14.16
N ASP A 248 -23.93 -35.25 -13.95
CA ASP A 248 -24.84 -34.73 -14.98
C ASP A 248 -24.42 -33.34 -15.48
N THR A 249 -23.78 -32.52 -14.61
CA THR A 249 -23.18 -31.24 -15.02
C THR A 249 -22.03 -31.46 -16.01
N VAL A 250 -21.18 -32.45 -15.78
CA VAL A 250 -20.07 -32.78 -16.69
C VAL A 250 -20.61 -33.19 -18.06
N ILE A 251 -21.64 -34.01 -18.11
CA ILE A 251 -22.24 -34.49 -19.36
C ILE A 251 -22.99 -33.36 -20.08
N LYS A 252 -23.77 -32.58 -19.34
CA LYS A 252 -24.55 -31.44 -19.91
C LYS A 252 -23.66 -30.42 -20.57
N PHE A 253 -22.47 -30.18 -20.03
CA PHE A 253 -21.49 -29.20 -20.52
C PHE A 253 -20.23 -29.90 -21.04
N PHE A 254 -20.39 -30.97 -21.84
CA PHE A 254 -19.29 -31.78 -22.33
C PHE A 254 -18.28 -30.98 -23.19
N ASP A 255 -18.71 -29.86 -23.82
CA ASP A 255 -17.86 -28.93 -24.58
C ASP A 255 -17.01 -27.99 -23.68
N PHE A 256 -17.24 -28.01 -22.37
CA PHE A 256 -16.41 -27.29 -21.43
C PHE A 256 -15.02 -27.95 -21.37
N PRO A 257 -13.91 -27.15 -21.25
CA PRO A 257 -12.55 -27.71 -21.27
C PRO A 257 -12.19 -28.40 -19.95
N TRP A 258 -12.91 -29.49 -19.63
CA TRP A 258 -12.70 -30.26 -18.41
C TRP A 258 -11.27 -30.75 -18.29
N ASN A 259 -10.69 -30.60 -17.10
CA ASN A 259 -9.43 -31.26 -16.75
C ASN A 259 -9.74 -32.69 -16.27
N TRP A 260 -9.62 -33.66 -17.19
CA TRP A 260 -9.96 -35.07 -16.94
C TRP A 260 -9.17 -35.70 -15.79
N ASN A 261 -7.89 -35.26 -15.58
CA ASN A 261 -7.10 -35.73 -14.44
C ASN A 261 -7.70 -35.25 -13.10
N LYS A 262 -8.21 -34.02 -13.06
CA LYS A 262 -8.86 -33.47 -11.88
C LYS A 262 -10.23 -34.13 -11.64
N LEU A 263 -10.99 -34.39 -12.70
CA LEU A 263 -12.27 -35.16 -12.61
C LEU A 263 -12.04 -36.56 -12.09
N ALA A 264 -11.02 -37.25 -12.58
CA ALA A 264 -10.67 -38.60 -12.10
C ALA A 264 -10.23 -38.61 -10.63
N GLY A 265 -9.62 -37.50 -10.15
CA GLY A 265 -9.30 -37.32 -8.74
C GLY A 265 -10.46 -36.81 -7.87
N ASN A 266 -11.53 -36.33 -8.48
CA ASN A 266 -12.72 -35.86 -7.78
C ASN A 266 -13.57 -37.05 -7.31
N LYS A 267 -13.63 -37.24 -5.99
CA LYS A 267 -14.30 -38.45 -5.41
C LYS A 267 -15.77 -38.58 -5.81
N THR A 268 -16.49 -37.45 -5.89
CA THR A 268 -17.91 -37.46 -6.26
C THR A 268 -18.12 -37.90 -7.70
N ILE A 269 -17.28 -37.43 -8.61
CA ILE A 269 -17.37 -37.76 -10.04
C ILE A 269 -16.81 -39.16 -10.32
N SER A 270 -15.64 -39.48 -9.78
CA SER A 270 -14.95 -40.74 -10.06
C SER A 270 -15.63 -41.97 -9.48
N THR A 271 -16.54 -41.83 -8.51
CA THR A 271 -17.35 -42.92 -7.97
C THR A 271 -18.68 -43.13 -8.70
N ASP A 272 -19.05 -42.25 -9.62
CA ASP A 272 -20.22 -42.43 -10.48
C ASP A 272 -19.90 -43.51 -11.54
N GLU A 273 -20.68 -44.61 -11.56
CA GLU A 273 -20.43 -45.72 -12.46
C GLU A 273 -20.42 -45.33 -13.94
N ARG A 274 -21.14 -44.23 -14.29
CA ARG A 274 -21.22 -43.70 -15.66
C ARG A 274 -19.92 -42.98 -16.08
N PHE A 275 -19.10 -42.52 -15.13
CA PHE A 275 -17.84 -41.87 -15.40
C PHE A 275 -16.80 -42.81 -16.04
N CYS A 276 -16.81 -44.09 -15.63
CA CYS A 276 -15.91 -45.10 -16.18
C CYS A 276 -16.30 -45.54 -17.60
N ALA A 277 -17.46 -45.10 -18.09
CA ALA A 277 -17.95 -45.46 -19.43
C ALA A 277 -17.69 -44.34 -20.48
N LEU A 278 -17.12 -43.19 -20.06
CA LEU A 278 -16.67 -42.11 -20.94
C LEU A 278 -15.29 -42.39 -21.49
#